data_aaf64d4f69aa401edf0aad0d3fdf090c
#
_entry.id   aaf64d4f69aa401edf0aad0d3fdf090c
#
_cell.length_a   1.000
_cell.length_b   1.000
_cell.length_c   1.000
_cell.angle_alpha   90.00
_cell.angle_beta   90.00
_cell.angle_gamma   90.00
#
_symmetry.space_group_name_H-M   'P 1'
#
loop_
_entity.id
_entity.type
_entity.pdbx_description
1 polymer ?
#
loop_
_entity_poly.entity_id
_entity_poly.type
_entity_poly.pdbx_seq_one_letter_code
_entity_poly.pdbx_strand_id
1 'polypeptide(L)'
;MSKSIFTVLLFLPLSFWAQKKLPAVLQQPAISLTTDKAKGEKIEISLVPFEEANSKTIWIDLNGNAKKDKGEEVEWGIHKYTIDAKTINIYGVFENVQCEGQRITHLEVMDGSQLKELWCSDNLIATLNLSKAPKIRVLYLQLNRLKADELQRIVAALPDRSTDEEQSIITLEDKRAGGKEQNKVTPAILQTLKAKNWIAMWAKGNDAEQY
;
A
#
# COMPACT_ATOMS: atom_id res chain seq x y z
N MET A 1 -6.17 71.58 37.74
CA MET A 1 -4.99 70.72 38.00
C MET A 1 -5.32 69.33 37.52
N SER A 2 -4.96 69.03 36.25
CA SER A 2 -5.21 67.74 35.63
C SER A 2 -3.91 66.94 35.65
N LYS A 3 -3.91 65.79 36.31
CA LYS A 3 -2.78 64.84 36.31
C LYS A 3 -2.94 63.85 35.18
N SER A 4 -2.13 64.00 34.13
CA SER A 4 -1.98 63.00 33.09
C SER A 4 -1.23 61.77 33.62
N ILE A 5 -1.86 60.61 33.54
CA ILE A 5 -1.24 59.33 33.85
C ILE A 5 -0.67 58.81 32.51
N PHE A 6 0.67 58.78 32.41
CA PHE A 6 1.37 58.14 31.34
C PHE A 6 1.38 56.62 31.61
N THR A 7 0.65 55.86 30.78
CA THR A 7 0.74 54.41 30.79
C THR A 7 1.91 53.98 29.91
N VAL A 8 2.97 53.50 30.53
CA VAL A 8 4.11 52.89 29.82
C VAL A 8 3.73 51.48 29.46
N LEU A 9 3.47 51.23 28.17
CA LEU A 9 3.38 49.89 27.63
C LEU A 9 4.79 49.25 27.58
N LEU A 10 5.06 48.34 28.50
CA LEU A 10 6.22 47.45 28.41
C LEU A 10 5.99 46.45 27.29
N PHE A 11 6.70 46.66 26.20
CA PHE A 11 6.88 45.59 25.16
C PHE A 11 7.80 44.53 25.74
N LEU A 12 7.24 43.42 26.18
CA LEU A 12 8.00 42.21 26.44
C LEU A 12 8.44 41.66 25.10
N PRO A 13 9.72 41.32 24.88
CA PRO A 13 10.15 40.67 23.69
C PRO A 13 9.50 39.27 23.65
N LEU A 14 8.84 38.99 22.52
CA LEU A 14 8.41 37.64 22.18
C LEU A 14 9.65 36.74 22.22
N SER A 15 9.86 36.12 23.38
CA SER A 15 10.87 35.07 23.50
C SER A 15 10.58 34.01 22.46
N PHE A 16 11.57 33.80 21.59
CA PHE A 16 11.69 32.66 20.72
C PHE A 16 11.30 31.38 21.51
N TRP A 17 10.10 30.91 21.30
CA TRP A 17 9.75 29.54 21.63
C TRP A 17 10.57 28.70 20.65
N ALA A 18 11.71 28.21 21.12
CA ALA A 18 12.41 27.15 20.46
C ALA A 18 11.37 26.06 20.21
N GLN A 19 10.98 25.87 18.94
CA GLN A 19 10.20 24.71 18.55
C GLN A 19 11.01 23.50 18.99
N LYS A 20 10.65 22.94 20.15
CA LYS A 20 11.11 21.61 20.53
C LYS A 20 10.71 20.74 19.34
N LYS A 21 11.69 20.34 18.55
CA LYS A 21 11.53 19.31 17.52
C LYS A 21 10.87 18.16 18.27
N LEU A 22 9.58 17.94 18.03
CA LEU A 22 8.91 16.74 18.53
C LEU A 22 9.82 15.57 18.17
N PRO A 23 10.09 14.64 19.09
CA PRO A 23 10.85 13.45 18.75
C PRO A 23 10.18 12.90 17.48
N ALA A 24 10.97 12.57 16.47
CA ALA A 24 10.47 11.93 15.28
C ALA A 24 9.66 10.73 15.78
N VAL A 25 8.35 10.85 15.76
CA VAL A 25 7.47 9.69 15.92
C VAL A 25 7.99 8.76 14.85
N LEU A 26 8.49 7.60 15.25
CA LEU A 26 8.92 6.58 14.33
C LEU A 26 7.73 6.37 13.40
N GLN A 27 7.85 6.87 12.18
CA GLN A 27 6.75 6.85 11.23
C GLN A 27 6.52 5.38 10.93
N GLN A 28 5.33 4.88 11.20
CA GLN A 28 5.01 3.50 10.83
C GLN A 28 5.04 3.39 9.30
N PRO A 29 5.57 2.31 8.74
CA PRO A 29 5.46 2.07 7.33
C PRO A 29 3.99 1.98 6.92
N ALA A 30 3.66 2.43 5.73
CA ALA A 30 2.33 2.26 5.16
C ALA A 30 2.13 0.83 4.65
N ILE A 31 3.19 0.25 4.06
CA ILE A 31 3.23 -1.16 3.65
C ILE A 31 4.53 -1.79 4.10
N SER A 32 4.46 -3.01 4.61
CA SER A 32 5.59 -3.90 4.84
C SER A 32 5.48 -5.11 3.92
N LEU A 33 6.55 -5.45 3.23
CA LEU A 33 6.62 -6.63 2.39
C LEU A 33 7.90 -7.43 2.68
N THR A 34 7.77 -8.75 2.65
CA THR A 34 8.91 -9.67 2.76
C THR A 34 9.06 -10.43 1.45
N THR A 35 10.26 -10.46 0.89
CA THR A 35 10.56 -11.17 -0.36
C THR A 35 11.50 -12.36 -0.10
N ASP A 36 11.38 -13.38 -0.96
CA ASP A 36 12.30 -14.51 -1.00
C ASP A 36 13.60 -14.22 -1.77
N LYS A 37 13.70 -13.04 -2.38
CA LYS A 37 14.93 -12.59 -3.06
C LYS A 37 16.08 -12.47 -2.06
N ALA A 38 17.31 -12.73 -2.52
CA ALA A 38 18.49 -12.58 -1.71
C ALA A 38 18.95 -11.11 -1.62
N LYS A 39 19.68 -10.78 -0.57
CA LYS A 39 20.40 -9.52 -0.45
C LYS A 39 21.27 -9.28 -1.69
N GLY A 40 21.20 -8.08 -2.27
CA GLY A 40 21.89 -7.70 -3.50
C GLY A 40 21.07 -7.97 -4.78
N GLU A 41 19.98 -8.73 -4.71
CA GLU A 41 19.04 -8.84 -5.83
C GLU A 41 18.22 -7.56 -5.98
N LYS A 42 17.56 -7.42 -7.13
CA LYS A 42 16.71 -6.26 -7.39
C LYS A 42 15.24 -6.60 -7.19
N ILE A 43 14.53 -5.68 -6.55
CA ILE A 43 13.07 -5.66 -6.49
C ILE A 43 12.54 -4.52 -7.37
N GLU A 44 11.44 -4.78 -8.06
CA GLU A 44 10.78 -3.80 -8.92
C GLU A 44 9.48 -3.36 -8.25
N ILE A 45 9.37 -2.08 -7.96
CA ILE A 45 8.21 -1.48 -7.29
C ILE A 45 7.85 -0.19 -8.01
N SER A 46 6.56 0.01 -8.27
CA SER A 46 6.00 1.28 -8.72
C SER A 46 5.02 1.83 -7.68
N LEU A 47 5.11 3.11 -7.40
CA LEU A 47 4.24 3.82 -6.47
C LEU A 47 3.68 5.07 -7.13
N VAL A 48 2.38 5.31 -6.94
CA VAL A 48 1.74 6.57 -7.33
C VAL A 48 1.37 7.32 -6.05
N PRO A 49 1.95 8.51 -5.80
CA PRO A 49 1.58 9.34 -4.66
C PRO A 49 0.11 9.73 -4.72
N PHE A 50 -0.53 9.88 -3.57
CA PHE A 50 -1.90 10.38 -3.48
C PHE A 50 -2.03 11.82 -4.01
N GLU A 51 -1.02 12.64 -3.75
CA GLU A 51 -0.88 14.00 -4.27
C GLU A 51 0.58 14.24 -4.66
N GLU A 52 0.83 15.10 -5.65
CA GLU A 52 2.19 15.42 -6.08
C GLU A 52 3.08 15.94 -4.93
N ALA A 53 2.49 16.71 -4.01
CA ALA A 53 3.17 17.20 -2.82
C ALA A 53 3.70 16.07 -1.92
N ASN A 54 3.07 14.88 -1.96
CA ASN A 54 3.45 13.73 -1.15
C ASN A 54 4.64 12.95 -1.74
N SER A 55 4.97 13.16 -3.02
CA SER A 55 6.05 12.44 -3.71
C SER A 55 7.39 12.47 -2.96
N LYS A 56 7.74 13.62 -2.37
CA LYS A 56 8.98 13.81 -1.62
C LYS A 56 9.00 13.13 -0.25
N THR A 57 7.82 12.75 0.27
CA THR A 57 7.67 12.10 1.57
C THR A 57 7.62 10.58 1.47
N ILE A 58 7.46 10.05 0.25
CA ILE A 58 7.46 8.62 0.00
C ILE A 58 8.90 8.13 -0.13
N TRP A 59 9.22 7.03 0.52
CA TRP A 59 10.51 6.36 0.43
C TRP A 59 10.40 4.88 0.77
N ILE A 60 11.39 4.11 0.35
CA ILE A 60 11.45 2.66 0.51
C ILE A 60 12.66 2.30 1.35
N ASP A 61 12.45 1.75 2.54
CA ASP A 61 13.49 1.21 3.40
C ASP A 61 13.97 -0.15 2.86
N LEU A 62 15.06 -0.14 2.14
CA LEU A 62 15.63 -1.29 1.45
C LEU A 62 16.55 -2.14 2.32
N ASN A 63 16.98 -1.60 3.46
CA ASN A 63 17.95 -2.23 4.36
C ASN A 63 17.37 -2.58 5.75
N GLY A 64 16.10 -2.20 6.02
CA GLY A 64 15.38 -2.52 7.25
C GLY A 64 15.80 -1.70 8.47
N ASN A 65 16.45 -0.53 8.29
CA ASN A 65 16.95 0.29 9.39
C ASN A 65 15.97 1.37 9.87
N ALA A 66 14.79 1.51 9.22
CA ALA A 66 13.76 2.51 9.49
C ALA A 66 14.25 3.97 9.40
N LYS A 67 15.24 4.24 8.54
CA LYS A 67 15.76 5.56 8.22
C LYS A 67 15.82 5.71 6.72
N LYS A 68 15.54 6.92 6.23
CA LYS A 68 15.67 7.20 4.81
C LYS A 68 17.14 7.41 4.46
N ASP A 69 17.72 6.48 3.74
CA ASP A 69 19.10 6.52 3.25
C ASP A 69 19.14 6.99 1.79
N LYS A 70 20.34 7.27 1.30
CA LYS A 70 20.57 7.62 -0.11
C LYS A 70 20.24 6.41 -1.00
N GLY A 71 19.40 6.63 -2.03
CA GLY A 71 18.96 5.59 -2.96
C GLY A 71 17.66 4.90 -2.54
N GLU A 72 17.02 5.39 -1.47
CA GLU A 72 15.69 4.94 -1.00
C GLU A 72 14.57 5.93 -1.35
N GLU A 73 14.92 6.96 -2.12
CA GLU A 73 13.95 7.86 -2.73
C GLU A 73 13.12 7.10 -3.78
N VAL A 74 11.82 7.40 -3.82
CA VAL A 74 10.95 6.86 -4.85
C VAL A 74 11.10 7.72 -6.11
N GLU A 75 11.40 7.06 -7.21
CA GLU A 75 11.36 7.64 -8.54
C GLU A 75 10.02 7.28 -9.20
N TRP A 76 9.55 8.12 -10.13
CA TRP A 76 8.29 7.90 -10.83
C TRP A 76 8.37 6.72 -11.80
N GLY A 77 7.31 5.93 -11.85
CA GLY A 77 7.20 4.77 -12.72
C GLY A 77 7.75 3.49 -12.08
N ILE A 78 8.07 2.53 -12.93
CA ILE A 78 8.58 1.23 -12.50
C ILE A 78 10.09 1.34 -12.30
N HIS A 79 10.55 1.19 -11.05
CA HIS A 79 11.97 1.26 -10.71
C HIS A 79 12.48 -0.03 -10.06
N LYS A 80 13.77 -0.28 -10.29
CA LYS A 80 14.49 -1.44 -9.73
C LYS A 80 15.42 -0.99 -8.62
N TYR A 81 15.07 -1.39 -7.41
CA TYR A 81 15.86 -1.13 -6.21
C TYR A 81 16.70 -2.34 -5.83
N THR A 82 17.94 -2.13 -5.41
CA THR A 82 18.78 -3.21 -4.86
C THR A 82 18.44 -3.39 -3.39
N ILE A 83 18.00 -4.58 -2.99
CA ILE A 83 17.61 -4.86 -1.61
C ILE A 83 18.80 -5.27 -0.76
N ASP A 84 18.80 -4.84 0.48
CA ASP A 84 19.80 -5.18 1.49
C ASP A 84 19.20 -5.94 2.70
N ALA A 85 17.87 -6.00 2.74
CA ALA A 85 17.09 -6.79 3.70
C ALA A 85 15.99 -7.59 2.99
N LYS A 86 15.49 -8.64 3.64
CA LYS A 86 14.33 -9.40 3.14
C LYS A 86 13.01 -8.72 3.39
N THR A 87 12.91 -7.95 4.47
CA THR A 87 11.75 -7.12 4.77
C THR A 87 12.03 -5.70 4.32
N ILE A 88 11.14 -5.18 3.51
CA ILE A 88 11.20 -3.87 2.88
C ILE A 88 9.96 -3.11 3.35
N ASN A 89 10.17 -1.89 3.82
CA ASN A 89 9.08 -1.05 4.29
C ASN A 89 8.90 0.16 3.38
N ILE A 90 7.66 0.46 3.04
CA ILE A 90 7.29 1.62 2.21
C ILE A 90 6.60 2.63 3.11
N TYR A 91 7.12 3.85 3.12
CA TYR A 91 6.63 4.97 3.91
C TYR A 91 6.00 6.04 3.03
N GLY A 92 5.02 6.74 3.58
CA GLY A 92 4.35 7.87 2.93
C GLY A 92 2.91 7.58 2.55
N VAL A 93 2.31 8.50 1.78
CA VAL A 93 0.90 8.43 1.37
C VAL A 93 0.82 8.26 -0.14
N PHE A 94 0.26 7.16 -0.59
CA PHE A 94 0.15 6.79 -2.00
C PHE A 94 -1.22 6.14 -2.28
N GLU A 95 -1.64 6.18 -3.53
CA GLU A 95 -2.91 5.59 -3.96
C GLU A 95 -2.75 4.31 -4.78
N ASN A 96 -1.57 4.05 -5.33
CA ASN A 96 -1.28 2.84 -6.12
C ASN A 96 0.05 2.24 -5.70
N VAL A 97 0.08 0.90 -5.59
CA VAL A 97 1.29 0.10 -5.37
C VAL A 97 1.30 -1.06 -6.34
N GLN A 98 2.39 -1.19 -7.10
CA GLN A 98 2.64 -2.30 -8.02
C GLN A 98 3.94 -3.00 -7.62
N CYS A 99 3.84 -4.30 -7.35
CA CYS A 99 4.97 -5.12 -6.91
C CYS A 99 4.83 -6.57 -7.44
N GLU A 100 4.43 -6.70 -8.69
CA GLU A 100 4.16 -7.98 -9.35
C GLU A 100 5.45 -8.72 -9.67
N GLY A 101 5.45 -10.05 -9.53
CA GLY A 101 6.60 -10.89 -9.90
C GLY A 101 7.84 -10.73 -9.00
N GLN A 102 7.68 -10.23 -7.78
CA GLN A 102 8.80 -9.89 -6.91
C GLN A 102 9.13 -10.96 -5.85
N ARG A 103 8.55 -12.18 -5.97
CA ARG A 103 8.73 -13.28 -5.02
C ARG A 103 8.37 -12.87 -3.60
N ILE A 104 7.35 -12.03 -3.44
CA ILE A 104 6.84 -11.57 -2.14
C ILE A 104 6.13 -12.73 -1.45
N THR A 105 6.55 -13.05 -0.24
CA THR A 105 5.98 -14.11 0.59
C THR A 105 4.97 -13.58 1.61
N HIS A 106 5.13 -12.32 2.03
CA HIS A 106 4.25 -11.63 2.96
C HIS A 106 4.09 -10.17 2.55
N LEU A 107 2.85 -9.67 2.60
CA LEU A 107 2.53 -8.28 2.37
C LEU A 107 1.48 -7.84 3.40
N GLU A 108 1.78 -6.76 4.11
CA GLU A 108 0.90 -6.17 5.11
C GLU A 108 0.68 -4.70 4.83
N VAL A 109 -0.59 -4.29 4.75
CA VAL A 109 -1.00 -2.90 4.67
C VAL A 109 -1.22 -2.39 6.10
N MET A 110 -0.34 -1.51 6.57
CA MET A 110 -0.35 -0.95 7.93
C MET A 110 -1.05 0.41 7.98
N ASP A 111 -0.93 1.22 6.91
CA ASP A 111 -1.68 2.46 6.67
C ASP A 111 -1.97 2.61 5.17
N GLY A 112 -3.11 2.11 4.74
CA GLY A 112 -3.62 2.20 3.37
C GLY A 112 -4.78 3.18 3.22
N SER A 113 -4.85 4.22 4.05
CA SER A 113 -5.98 5.16 4.11
C SER A 113 -6.32 5.81 2.76
N GLN A 114 -5.35 5.97 1.87
CA GLN A 114 -5.53 6.50 0.52
C GLN A 114 -5.31 5.45 -0.59
N LEU A 115 -4.95 4.21 -0.23
CA LEU A 115 -4.66 3.16 -1.21
C LEU A 115 -5.93 2.77 -1.98
N LYS A 116 -5.91 2.98 -3.30
CA LYS A 116 -6.98 2.63 -4.23
C LYS A 116 -6.66 1.36 -5.02
N GLU A 117 -5.39 1.13 -5.33
CA GLU A 117 -4.97 0.02 -6.18
C GLU A 117 -3.77 -0.73 -5.58
N LEU A 118 -3.86 -2.04 -5.58
CA LEU A 118 -2.77 -2.94 -5.19
C LEU A 118 -2.59 -4.03 -6.25
N TRP A 119 -1.47 -3.99 -6.97
CA TRP A 119 -1.08 -4.95 -7.98
C TRP A 119 0.05 -5.82 -7.42
N CYS A 120 -0.31 -6.98 -6.92
CA CYS A 120 0.64 -7.91 -6.29
C CYS A 120 0.52 -9.34 -6.85
N SER A 121 0.11 -9.45 -8.12
CA SER A 121 0.08 -10.72 -8.84
C SER A 121 1.48 -11.34 -9.02
N ASP A 122 1.51 -12.62 -9.38
CA ASP A 122 2.75 -13.38 -9.63
C ASP A 122 3.76 -13.31 -8.47
N ASN A 123 3.27 -13.59 -7.26
CA ASN A 123 4.07 -13.62 -6.04
C ASN A 123 3.88 -14.94 -5.27
N LEU A 124 4.33 -15.01 -4.04
CA LEU A 124 4.25 -16.19 -3.18
C LEU A 124 3.33 -15.92 -1.96
N ILE A 125 2.43 -14.94 -2.07
CA ILE A 125 1.60 -14.45 -0.96
C ILE A 125 0.59 -15.53 -0.57
N ALA A 126 0.62 -15.94 0.68
CA ALA A 126 -0.32 -16.90 1.25
C ALA A 126 -1.38 -16.24 2.17
N THR A 127 -1.09 -15.04 2.65
CA THR A 127 -1.99 -14.25 3.51
C THR A 127 -1.90 -12.77 3.13
N LEU A 128 -3.04 -12.05 3.17
CA LEU A 128 -3.10 -10.63 2.86
C LEU A 128 -4.17 -9.95 3.74
N ASN A 129 -3.80 -8.88 4.43
CA ASN A 129 -4.72 -8.10 5.24
C ASN A 129 -4.94 -6.70 4.65
N LEU A 130 -6.17 -6.42 4.22
CA LEU A 130 -6.59 -5.15 3.62
C LEU A 130 -7.51 -4.33 4.54
N SER A 131 -7.65 -4.69 5.81
CA SER A 131 -8.54 -3.98 6.75
C SER A 131 -8.19 -2.51 6.97
N LYS A 132 -6.96 -2.12 6.62
CA LYS A 132 -6.46 -0.73 6.69
C LYS A 132 -6.51 0.01 5.34
N ALA A 133 -7.14 -0.57 4.30
CA ALA A 133 -7.27 0.02 2.98
C ALA A 133 -8.75 0.27 2.60
N PRO A 134 -9.44 1.22 3.26
CA PRO A 134 -10.88 1.44 3.06
C PRO A 134 -11.23 1.98 1.68
N LYS A 135 -10.26 2.54 0.95
CA LYS A 135 -10.45 3.10 -0.38
C LYS A 135 -10.07 2.15 -1.52
N ILE A 136 -9.65 0.92 -1.20
CA ILE A 136 -9.22 -0.04 -2.21
C ILE A 136 -10.33 -0.33 -3.23
N ARG A 137 -10.00 -0.29 -4.52
CA ARG A 137 -10.92 -0.49 -5.65
C ARG A 137 -10.39 -1.45 -6.71
N VAL A 138 -9.07 -1.57 -6.83
CA VAL A 138 -8.45 -2.43 -7.83
C VAL A 138 -7.45 -3.35 -7.15
N LEU A 139 -7.64 -4.67 -7.35
CA LEU A 139 -6.78 -5.71 -6.78
C LEU A 139 -6.38 -6.71 -7.86
N TYR A 140 -5.08 -6.91 -8.04
CA TYR A 140 -4.53 -7.99 -8.85
C TYR A 140 -3.86 -9.01 -7.93
N LEU A 141 -4.52 -10.17 -7.72
CA LEU A 141 -4.11 -11.21 -6.77
C LEU A 141 -3.73 -12.54 -7.45
N GLN A 142 -3.96 -12.69 -8.74
CA GLN A 142 -3.68 -13.93 -9.48
C GLN A 142 -2.22 -14.37 -9.33
N LEU A 143 -1.96 -15.67 -9.49
CA LEU A 143 -0.62 -16.27 -9.38
C LEU A 143 0.02 -16.07 -8.01
N ASN A 144 -0.77 -16.29 -6.96
CA ASN A 144 -0.31 -16.31 -5.57
C ASN A 144 -0.59 -17.68 -4.93
N ARG A 145 -0.53 -17.78 -3.60
CA ARG A 145 -0.75 -19.00 -2.82
C ARG A 145 -1.94 -18.87 -1.87
N LEU A 146 -2.94 -18.07 -2.24
CA LEU A 146 -4.12 -17.78 -1.43
C LEU A 146 -5.08 -18.97 -1.44
N LYS A 147 -5.23 -19.64 -0.31
CA LYS A 147 -6.21 -20.72 -0.13
C LYS A 147 -7.61 -20.17 -0.09
N ALA A 148 -8.61 -21.04 -0.24
CA ALA A 148 -10.03 -20.64 -0.30
C ALA A 148 -10.50 -19.91 0.95
N ASP A 149 -10.10 -20.34 2.13
CA ASP A 149 -10.41 -19.71 3.41
C ASP A 149 -9.80 -18.30 3.53
N GLU A 150 -8.56 -18.15 3.08
CA GLU A 150 -7.89 -16.85 3.06
C GLU A 150 -8.51 -15.90 2.04
N LEU A 151 -8.79 -16.36 0.81
CA LEU A 151 -9.52 -15.55 -0.17
C LEU A 151 -10.89 -15.14 0.34
N GLN A 152 -11.62 -16.06 0.99
CA GLN A 152 -12.91 -15.75 1.61
C GLN A 152 -12.78 -14.67 2.69
N ARG A 153 -11.70 -14.73 3.51
CA ARG A 153 -11.39 -13.72 4.53
C ARG A 153 -11.08 -12.36 3.90
N ILE A 154 -10.27 -12.35 2.84
CA ILE A 154 -9.93 -11.13 2.09
C ILE A 154 -11.20 -10.48 1.54
N VAL A 155 -12.01 -11.21 0.78
CA VAL A 155 -13.21 -10.63 0.14
C VAL A 155 -14.29 -10.23 1.16
N ALA A 156 -14.36 -10.92 2.29
CA ALA A 156 -15.24 -10.53 3.39
C ALA A 156 -14.83 -9.18 4.02
N ALA A 157 -13.53 -8.89 4.07
CA ALA A 157 -12.98 -7.65 4.61
C ALA A 157 -13.01 -6.47 3.62
N LEU A 158 -13.24 -6.70 2.31
CA LEU A 158 -13.33 -5.65 1.32
C LEU A 158 -14.49 -4.69 1.62
N PRO A 159 -14.33 -3.39 1.30
CA PRO A 159 -15.41 -2.41 1.42
C PRO A 159 -16.64 -2.81 0.61
N ASP A 160 -17.83 -2.50 1.12
CA ASP A 160 -19.05 -2.54 0.35
C ASP A 160 -19.08 -1.37 -0.63
N ARG A 161 -19.29 -1.66 -1.90
CA ARG A 161 -19.32 -0.70 -3.01
C ARG A 161 -20.70 -0.57 -3.67
N SER A 162 -21.75 -1.09 -3.01
CA SER A 162 -23.10 -1.11 -3.56
C SER A 162 -23.69 0.28 -3.85
N THR A 163 -23.17 1.32 -3.22
CA THR A 163 -23.60 2.71 -3.43
C THR A 163 -22.62 3.53 -4.28
N ASP A 164 -21.51 2.94 -4.73
CA ASP A 164 -20.48 3.64 -5.49
C ASP A 164 -20.87 3.67 -6.99
N GLU A 165 -20.64 4.81 -7.63
CA GLU A 165 -20.83 4.96 -9.08
C GLU A 165 -19.69 4.26 -9.87
N GLU A 166 -18.49 4.25 -9.31
CA GLU A 166 -17.31 3.61 -9.92
C GLU A 166 -17.25 2.13 -9.59
N GLN A 167 -16.94 1.32 -10.58
CA GLN A 167 -16.74 -0.11 -10.42
C GLN A 167 -15.46 -0.43 -9.65
N SER A 168 -15.53 -1.45 -8.81
CA SER A 168 -14.36 -2.02 -8.15
C SER A 168 -14.05 -3.40 -8.71
N ILE A 169 -12.78 -3.69 -8.97
CA ILE A 169 -12.34 -4.85 -9.72
C ILE A 169 -11.35 -5.67 -8.89
N ILE A 170 -11.50 -6.98 -8.92
CA ILE A 170 -10.54 -7.91 -8.35
C ILE A 170 -10.24 -9.04 -9.33
N THR A 171 -8.96 -9.23 -9.68
CA THR A 171 -8.49 -10.38 -10.47
C THR A 171 -7.96 -11.45 -9.52
N LEU A 172 -8.60 -12.61 -9.51
CA LEU A 172 -8.41 -13.64 -8.50
C LEU A 172 -7.46 -14.76 -8.91
N GLU A 173 -7.51 -15.19 -10.17
CA GLU A 173 -6.70 -16.30 -10.68
C GLU A 173 -6.35 -16.12 -12.16
N ASP A 174 -5.33 -16.83 -12.64
CA ASP A 174 -5.04 -17.02 -14.07
C ASP A 174 -5.36 -18.46 -14.47
N LYS A 175 -6.47 -18.67 -15.16
CA LYS A 175 -6.94 -20.01 -15.57
C LYS A 175 -6.04 -20.69 -16.58
N ARG A 176 -5.11 -19.98 -17.24
CA ARG A 176 -4.18 -20.55 -18.20
C ARG A 176 -2.80 -20.89 -17.63
N ALA A 177 -2.52 -20.40 -16.43
CA ALA A 177 -1.21 -20.59 -15.80
C ALA A 177 -0.95 -22.03 -15.34
N GLY A 178 -1.96 -22.92 -15.40
CA GLY A 178 -1.83 -24.31 -14.97
C GLY A 178 -1.37 -24.41 -13.50
N GLY A 179 -0.37 -25.24 -13.26
CA GLY A 179 0.15 -25.46 -11.91
C GLY A 179 0.85 -24.27 -11.26
N LYS A 180 1.06 -23.16 -11.97
CA LYS A 180 1.57 -21.91 -11.38
C LYS A 180 0.51 -21.19 -10.57
N GLU A 181 -0.76 -21.28 -10.96
CA GLU A 181 -1.85 -20.69 -10.20
C GLU A 181 -2.17 -21.58 -9.00
N GLN A 182 -2.06 -21.01 -7.81
CA GLN A 182 -2.31 -21.73 -6.56
C GLN A 182 -3.45 -21.11 -5.74
N ASN A 183 -4.01 -19.97 -6.16
CA ASN A 183 -5.20 -19.41 -5.56
C ASN A 183 -6.40 -20.38 -5.72
N LYS A 184 -7.28 -20.39 -4.75
CA LYS A 184 -8.43 -21.28 -4.72
C LYS A 184 -9.74 -20.50 -4.68
N VAL A 185 -10.27 -20.16 -5.85
CA VAL A 185 -11.54 -19.45 -6.00
C VAL A 185 -12.70 -20.44 -5.83
N THR A 186 -13.73 -20.04 -5.10
CA THR A 186 -14.95 -20.83 -4.85
C THR A 186 -16.21 -20.01 -5.19
N PRO A 187 -17.36 -20.67 -5.43
CA PRO A 187 -18.62 -19.95 -5.65
C PRO A 187 -19.00 -19.00 -4.51
N ALA A 188 -18.67 -19.33 -3.26
CA ALA A 188 -18.95 -18.48 -2.10
C ALA A 188 -18.17 -17.15 -2.15
N ILE A 189 -16.90 -17.20 -2.60
CA ILE A 189 -16.07 -16.01 -2.82
C ILE A 189 -16.73 -15.09 -3.85
N LEU A 190 -17.16 -15.65 -5.00
CA LEU A 190 -17.81 -14.90 -6.06
C LEU A 190 -19.14 -14.28 -5.61
N GLN A 191 -19.93 -15.01 -4.82
CA GLN A 191 -21.17 -14.49 -4.23
C GLN A 191 -20.88 -13.30 -3.28
N THR A 192 -19.86 -13.40 -2.44
CA THR A 192 -19.48 -12.33 -1.52
C THR A 192 -19.07 -11.08 -2.28
N LEU A 193 -18.26 -11.21 -3.33
CA LEU A 193 -17.85 -10.09 -4.19
C LEU A 193 -19.05 -9.44 -4.87
N LYS A 194 -19.93 -10.24 -5.46
CA LYS A 194 -21.15 -9.74 -6.10
C LYS A 194 -22.04 -8.98 -5.12
N ALA A 195 -22.22 -9.49 -3.90
CA ALA A 195 -23.03 -8.83 -2.85
C ALA A 195 -22.46 -7.47 -2.44
N LYS A 196 -21.16 -7.25 -2.61
CA LYS A 196 -20.44 -6.00 -2.30
C LYS A 196 -20.21 -5.11 -3.52
N ASN A 197 -20.79 -5.44 -4.68
CA ASN A 197 -20.64 -4.72 -5.95
C ASN A 197 -19.16 -4.69 -6.46
N TRP A 198 -18.44 -5.81 -6.28
CA TRP A 198 -17.12 -6.02 -6.86
C TRP A 198 -17.22 -6.88 -8.10
N ILE A 199 -16.54 -6.48 -9.17
CA ILE A 199 -16.38 -7.29 -10.38
C ILE A 199 -15.24 -8.28 -10.17
N ALA A 200 -15.59 -9.56 -10.11
CA ALA A 200 -14.61 -10.64 -10.06
C ALA A 200 -14.11 -10.96 -11.48
N MET A 201 -12.81 -10.95 -11.66
CA MET A 201 -12.12 -11.22 -12.93
C MET A 201 -11.20 -12.42 -12.78
N TRP A 202 -10.95 -13.10 -13.90
CA TRP A 202 -9.83 -14.04 -14.06
C TRP A 202 -8.93 -13.59 -15.22
N ALA A 203 -7.63 -13.73 -15.03
CA ALA A 203 -6.65 -13.35 -16.06
C ALA A 203 -6.58 -14.37 -17.18
N LYS A 204 -6.27 -13.88 -18.38
CA LYS A 204 -6.09 -14.65 -19.60
C LYS A 204 -4.85 -14.15 -20.36
N GLY A 205 -3.68 -14.35 -19.76
CA GLY A 205 -2.44 -13.73 -20.21
C GLY A 205 -2.49 -12.22 -19.94
N ASN A 206 -2.42 -11.39 -20.99
CA ASN A 206 -2.49 -9.92 -20.87
C ASN A 206 -3.92 -9.38 -20.78
N ASP A 207 -4.93 -10.24 -20.98
CA ASP A 207 -6.35 -9.87 -20.91
C ASP A 207 -6.96 -10.36 -19.60
N ALA A 208 -8.14 -9.86 -19.26
CA ALA A 208 -8.95 -10.35 -18.15
C ALA A 208 -10.41 -10.53 -18.59
N GLU A 209 -11.06 -11.55 -18.06
CA GLU A 209 -12.48 -11.84 -18.31
C GLU A 209 -13.23 -11.90 -16.97
N GLN A 210 -14.50 -11.51 -16.98
CA GLN A 210 -15.38 -11.58 -15.82
C GLN A 210 -15.84 -13.02 -15.57
N TYR A 211 -16.02 -13.39 -14.28
CA TYR A 211 -16.61 -14.67 -13.89
C TYR A 211 -18.09 -14.76 -14.24
#